data_350e8ef486e2599e8deaf29aff97bdfd
#
_entry.id   350e8ef486e2599e8deaf29aff97bdfd
#
_cell.length_a   1.000
_cell.length_b   1.000
_cell.length_c   1.000
_cell.angle_alpha   90.00
_cell.angle_beta   90.00
_cell.angle_gamma   90.00
#
_symmetry.space_group_name_H-M   'P 1'
#
loop_
_entity.id
_entity.type
_entity.pdbx_description
1 polymer ?
#
loop_
_entity_poly.entity_id
_entity_poly.type
_entity_poly.pdbx_seq_one_letter_code
_entity_poly.pdbx_strand_id
1 'polypeptide(L)'
;LRAYPELFEKKVYAVISMAGRFSERKTEFNVEWNIPATKYFFENFKNTIICSGFEVGVDVITGFEDMIMPDLTNPVKMSYYLFTDGLNTRPSWDLTAVEFAVNGQSDIFCLSEPGVINITKEGFTEYTAKHNGKHMYIIKNTSSNEIAIYLNNLLKRATDKM
;
A
#
# COMPACT_ATOMS: atom_id res chain seq x y z
N LEU A 1 5.92 -15.24 -10.36
CA LEU A 1 4.70 -15.99 -10.67
C LEU A 1 4.83 -16.78 -11.97
N ARG A 2 5.13 -16.14 -13.12
CA ARG A 2 5.22 -16.84 -14.43
C ARG A 2 6.21 -18.00 -14.46
N ALA A 3 7.38 -17.84 -13.87
CA ALA A 3 8.44 -18.84 -13.88
C ALA A 3 8.12 -20.04 -12.95
N TYR A 4 7.45 -19.79 -11.83
CA TYR A 4 7.21 -20.80 -10.79
C TYR A 4 5.81 -20.66 -10.17
N PRO A 5 4.73 -20.88 -10.94
CA PRO A 5 3.35 -20.64 -10.46
C PRO A 5 2.98 -21.51 -9.25
N GLU A 6 3.34 -22.80 -9.28
CA GLU A 6 3.03 -23.75 -8.19
C GLU A 6 3.79 -23.38 -6.89
N LEU A 7 5.02 -22.86 -7.01
CA LEU A 7 5.79 -22.44 -5.85
C LEU A 7 5.12 -21.23 -5.19
N PHE A 8 4.65 -20.26 -5.98
CA PHE A 8 3.92 -19.10 -5.48
C PHE A 8 2.61 -19.52 -4.81
N GLU A 9 1.80 -20.34 -5.46
CA GLU A 9 0.55 -20.83 -4.88
C GLU A 9 0.77 -21.55 -3.55
N LYS A 10 1.85 -22.34 -3.43
CA LYS A 10 2.16 -23.16 -2.26
C LYS A 10 2.82 -22.39 -1.12
N LYS A 11 3.60 -21.33 -1.42
CA LYS A 11 4.45 -20.62 -0.44
C LYS A 11 3.99 -19.21 -0.10
N VAL A 12 3.22 -18.57 -0.95
CA VAL A 12 2.74 -17.19 -0.74
C VAL A 12 1.25 -17.25 -0.41
N TYR A 13 0.93 -17.13 0.86
CA TYR A 13 -0.44 -17.21 1.36
C TYR A 13 -1.30 -16.01 0.92
N ALA A 14 -0.73 -14.82 1.02
CA ALA A 14 -1.39 -13.58 0.60
C ALA A 14 -0.37 -12.58 0.08
N VAL A 15 -0.83 -11.65 -0.75
CA VAL A 15 -0.05 -10.47 -1.18
C VAL A 15 -0.79 -9.23 -0.75
N ILE A 16 -0.12 -8.38 0.04
CA ILE A 16 -0.58 -7.02 0.34
C ILE A 16 0.21 -6.09 -0.58
N SER A 17 -0.48 -5.38 -1.45
CA SER A 17 0.16 -4.57 -2.50
C SER A 17 -0.33 -3.13 -2.46
N MET A 18 0.60 -2.17 -2.44
CA MET A 18 0.26 -0.80 -2.79
C MET A 18 0.01 -0.75 -4.29
N ALA A 19 -1.25 -0.83 -4.68
CA ALA A 19 -1.67 -0.82 -6.09
C ALA A 19 -3.17 -0.52 -6.23
N GLY A 20 -3.51 0.12 -7.33
CA GLY A 20 -4.89 0.37 -7.73
C GLY A 20 -5.48 1.66 -7.17
N ARG A 21 -6.65 2.00 -7.70
CA ARG A 21 -7.46 3.14 -7.29
C ARG A 21 -8.92 2.74 -7.39
N PHE A 22 -9.61 2.74 -6.23
CA PHE A 22 -10.98 2.20 -6.11
C PHE A 22 -12.02 3.30 -5.93
N SER A 23 -11.60 4.51 -5.53
CA SER A 23 -12.49 5.65 -5.30
C SER A 23 -12.91 6.39 -6.57
N GLU A 24 -12.13 6.28 -7.65
CA GLU A 24 -12.39 6.96 -8.91
C GLU A 24 -11.78 6.18 -10.10
N ARG A 25 -12.33 6.40 -11.30
CA ARG A 25 -11.82 5.77 -12.53
C ARG A 25 -10.61 6.50 -13.08
N LYS A 26 -9.47 6.28 -12.45
CA LYS A 26 -8.14 6.76 -12.87
C LYS A 26 -7.11 5.65 -12.75
N THR A 27 -6.03 5.77 -13.48
CA THR A 27 -4.88 4.88 -13.34
C THR A 27 -4.15 5.14 -12.02
N GLU A 28 -3.42 4.14 -11.55
CA GLU A 28 -2.52 4.25 -10.41
C GLU A 28 -1.10 3.87 -10.88
N PHE A 29 -0.10 4.58 -10.36
CA PHE A 29 1.29 4.53 -10.83
C PHE A 29 1.86 3.10 -10.92
N ASN A 30 1.70 2.29 -9.87
CA ASN A 30 2.24 0.93 -9.84
C ASN A 30 1.53 0.00 -10.83
N VAL A 31 0.24 0.22 -11.07
CA VAL A 31 -0.53 -0.50 -12.10
C VAL A 31 -0.10 -0.07 -13.49
N GLU A 32 0.02 1.24 -13.70
CA GLU A 32 0.32 1.85 -15.00
C GLU A 32 1.74 1.54 -15.48
N TRP A 33 2.69 1.40 -14.55
CA TRP A 33 4.08 1.08 -14.87
C TRP A 33 4.25 -0.14 -15.78
N ASN A 34 3.42 -1.19 -15.59
CA ASN A 34 3.38 -2.33 -16.48
C ASN A 34 2.01 -3.01 -16.45
N ILE A 35 1.04 -2.45 -17.16
CA ILE A 35 -0.34 -2.95 -17.22
C ILE A 35 -0.41 -4.44 -17.58
N PRO A 36 0.31 -4.97 -18.60
CA PRO A 36 0.25 -6.39 -18.92
C PRO A 36 0.74 -7.31 -17.80
N ALA A 37 1.78 -6.90 -17.08
CA ALA A 37 2.30 -7.70 -15.96
C ALA A 37 1.35 -7.65 -14.75
N THR A 38 0.80 -6.47 -14.44
CA THR A 38 -0.17 -6.29 -13.37
C THR A 38 -1.43 -7.09 -13.65
N LYS A 39 -1.99 -6.98 -14.85
CA LYS A 39 -3.14 -7.77 -15.28
C LYS A 39 -2.88 -9.26 -15.13
N TYR A 40 -1.75 -9.74 -15.65
CA TYR A 40 -1.35 -11.15 -15.51
C TYR A 40 -1.30 -11.59 -14.04
N PHE A 41 -0.77 -10.75 -13.14
CA PHE A 41 -0.69 -11.06 -11.72
C PHE A 41 -2.07 -11.24 -11.10
N PHE A 42 -2.98 -10.28 -11.29
CA PHE A 42 -4.34 -10.36 -10.75
C PHE A 42 -5.16 -11.54 -11.29
N GLU A 43 -4.96 -11.91 -12.56
CA GLU A 43 -5.67 -13.03 -13.18
C GLU A 43 -5.13 -14.41 -12.76
N ASN A 44 -3.85 -14.51 -12.41
CA ASN A 44 -3.16 -15.79 -12.25
C ASN A 44 -2.68 -16.10 -10.83
N PHE A 45 -2.62 -15.14 -9.92
CA PHE A 45 -2.33 -15.43 -8.53
C PHE A 45 -3.56 -16.04 -7.86
N LYS A 46 -3.40 -17.24 -7.28
CA LYS A 46 -4.53 -18.06 -6.82
C LYS A 46 -4.94 -17.86 -5.37
N ASN A 47 -4.09 -17.18 -4.59
CA ASN A 47 -4.35 -16.90 -3.19
C ASN A 47 -4.86 -15.47 -2.99
N THR A 48 -4.92 -15.00 -1.76
CA THR A 48 -5.50 -13.70 -1.41
C THR A 48 -4.64 -12.53 -1.91
N ILE A 49 -5.28 -11.55 -2.56
CA ILE A 49 -4.69 -10.26 -2.90
C ILE A 49 -5.43 -9.17 -2.12
N ILE A 50 -4.69 -8.36 -1.40
CA ILE A 50 -5.23 -7.19 -0.69
C ILE A 50 -4.51 -5.94 -1.22
N CYS A 51 -5.27 -5.00 -1.76
CA CYS A 51 -4.71 -3.77 -2.29
C CYS A 51 -4.84 -2.61 -1.29
N SER A 52 -3.74 -1.94 -0.98
CA SER A 52 -3.76 -0.59 -0.45
C SER A 52 -3.85 0.36 -1.64
N GLY A 53 -5.06 0.84 -1.93
CA GLY A 53 -5.30 1.72 -3.08
C GLY A 53 -4.68 3.12 -2.90
N PHE A 54 -4.62 3.87 -3.99
CA PHE A 54 -4.11 5.25 -3.98
C PHE A 54 -4.77 6.12 -2.89
N GLU A 55 -6.08 6.00 -2.70
CA GLU A 55 -6.88 6.77 -1.75
C GLU A 55 -6.57 6.47 -0.28
N VAL A 56 -5.93 5.34 0.01
CA VAL A 56 -5.58 4.97 1.39
C VAL A 56 -4.45 5.83 1.94
N GLY A 57 -3.44 6.10 1.11
CA GLY A 57 -2.21 6.78 1.54
C GLY A 57 -2.05 8.23 1.10
N VAL A 58 -2.85 8.72 0.12
CA VAL A 58 -2.63 10.02 -0.51
C VAL A 58 -2.67 11.21 0.46
N ASP A 59 -3.51 11.15 1.46
CA ASP A 59 -3.73 12.18 2.48
C ASP A 59 -3.23 11.77 3.88
N VAL A 60 -2.56 10.63 3.99
CA VAL A 60 -1.85 10.20 5.20
C VAL A 60 -0.41 10.71 5.12
N ILE A 61 -0.15 11.88 5.69
CA ILE A 61 1.15 12.54 5.60
C ILE A 61 2.04 12.11 6.75
N THR A 62 3.17 11.49 6.43
CA THR A 62 4.18 11.08 7.42
C THR A 62 5.55 11.67 7.12
N GLY A 63 6.40 11.74 8.15
CA GLY A 63 7.79 12.19 8.05
C GLY A 63 8.27 12.94 9.27
N PHE A 64 9.18 13.86 9.06
CA PHE A 64 9.94 14.58 10.11
C PHE A 64 9.89 16.08 9.87
N GLU A 65 8.72 16.71 10.08
CA GLU A 65 8.48 18.13 9.79
C GLU A 65 9.50 19.07 10.44
N ASP A 66 9.92 18.79 11.68
CA ASP A 66 10.86 19.62 12.44
C ASP A 66 12.34 19.35 12.10
N MET A 67 12.62 18.49 11.13
CA MET A 67 13.99 18.13 10.79
C MET A 67 14.62 19.17 9.86
N ILE A 68 15.55 19.98 10.37
CA ILE A 68 16.28 20.96 9.58
C ILE A 68 17.42 20.29 8.79
N MET A 69 18.15 19.37 9.43
CA MET A 69 19.23 18.60 8.81
C MET A 69 19.05 17.11 9.15
N PRO A 70 19.21 16.20 8.20
CA PRO A 70 19.09 14.78 8.48
C PRO A 70 20.28 14.31 9.31
N ASP A 71 20.01 13.39 10.22
CA ASP A 71 21.07 12.57 10.80
C ASP A 71 21.55 11.62 9.71
N LEU A 72 22.79 11.81 9.25
CA LEU A 72 23.40 11.02 8.16
C LEU A 72 23.55 9.54 8.51
N THR A 73 23.49 9.20 9.79
CA THR A 73 23.57 7.81 10.27
C THR A 73 22.19 7.14 10.29
N ASN A 74 21.12 7.91 10.21
CA ASN A 74 19.75 7.40 10.24
C ASN A 74 19.18 7.25 8.82
N PRO A 75 19.10 6.02 8.28
CA PRO A 75 18.69 5.80 6.88
C PRO A 75 17.25 6.22 6.60
N VAL A 76 16.35 6.18 7.58
CA VAL A 76 14.95 6.57 7.43
C VAL A 76 14.84 8.08 7.27
N LYS A 77 15.44 8.84 8.19
CA LYS A 77 15.47 10.31 8.11
C LYS A 77 16.13 10.79 6.82
N MET A 78 17.27 10.16 6.47
CA MET A 78 17.99 10.49 5.24
C MET A 78 17.12 10.21 3.99
N SER A 79 16.38 9.10 3.97
CA SER A 79 15.50 8.77 2.84
C SER A 79 14.39 9.81 2.64
N TYR A 80 13.76 10.26 3.73
CA TYR A 80 12.78 11.35 3.66
C TYR A 80 13.41 12.63 3.13
N TYR A 81 14.54 13.04 3.68
CA TYR A 81 15.23 14.27 3.27
C TYR A 81 15.57 14.25 1.77
N LEU A 82 16.22 13.20 1.28
CA LEU A 82 16.64 13.10 -0.11
C LEU A 82 15.46 12.96 -1.08
N PHE A 83 14.45 12.18 -0.70
CA PHE A 83 13.32 11.95 -1.60
C PHE A 83 12.40 13.18 -1.72
N THR A 84 12.27 13.97 -0.66
CA THR A 84 11.35 15.11 -0.62
C THR A 84 12.04 16.45 -0.88
N ASP A 85 13.31 16.43 -1.25
CA ASP A 85 14.13 17.63 -1.44
C ASP A 85 14.08 18.58 -0.22
N GLY A 86 14.21 18.00 0.98
CA GLY A 86 14.22 18.68 2.25
C GLY A 86 12.86 19.06 2.86
N LEU A 87 11.74 18.71 2.22
CA LEU A 87 10.41 18.89 2.81
C LEU A 87 10.13 17.92 3.96
N ASN A 88 10.83 16.78 3.98
CA ASN A 88 10.83 15.75 5.04
C ASN A 88 9.48 15.09 5.33
N THR A 89 8.45 15.35 4.56
CA THR A 89 7.12 14.72 4.68
C THR A 89 6.57 14.31 3.33
N ARG A 90 5.75 13.26 3.30
CA ARG A 90 5.11 12.79 2.08
C ARG A 90 3.86 11.95 2.36
N PRO A 91 2.97 11.79 1.37
CA PRO A 91 1.94 10.75 1.41
C PRO A 91 2.52 9.35 1.63
N SER A 92 1.82 8.53 2.41
CA SER A 92 2.34 7.26 2.96
C SER A 92 1.68 6.04 2.37
N TRP A 93 1.71 5.91 1.05
CA TRP A 93 1.09 4.78 0.35
C TRP A 93 1.68 3.42 0.76
N ASP A 94 3.01 3.30 0.78
CA ASP A 94 3.66 2.03 1.10
C ASP A 94 3.58 1.70 2.59
N LEU A 95 3.69 2.72 3.46
CA LEU A 95 3.59 2.51 4.91
C LEU A 95 2.21 1.99 5.34
N THR A 96 1.14 2.42 4.69
CA THR A 96 -0.22 1.90 4.96
C THR A 96 -0.34 0.44 4.56
N ALA A 97 0.26 0.02 3.44
CA ALA A 97 0.28 -1.36 3.01
C ALA A 97 1.11 -2.25 3.96
N VAL A 98 2.27 -1.76 4.40
CA VAL A 98 3.14 -2.49 5.35
C VAL A 98 2.47 -2.60 6.72
N GLU A 99 1.85 -1.53 7.22
CA GLU A 99 1.12 -1.54 8.49
C GLU A 99 0.02 -2.60 8.46
N PHE A 100 -0.79 -2.61 7.41
CA PHE A 100 -1.83 -3.62 7.25
C PHE A 100 -1.25 -5.05 7.13
N ALA A 101 -0.12 -5.23 6.46
CA ALA A 101 0.53 -6.53 6.33
C ALA A 101 0.98 -7.10 7.70
N VAL A 102 1.33 -6.24 8.64
CA VAL A 102 1.79 -6.63 9.99
C VAL A 102 0.63 -6.83 10.97
N ASN A 103 -0.32 -5.90 10.98
CA ASN A 103 -1.36 -5.83 12.01
C ASN A 103 -2.74 -6.29 11.52
N GLY A 104 -2.97 -6.37 10.21
CA GLY A 104 -4.27 -6.75 9.65
C GLY A 104 -5.36 -5.70 9.88
N GLN A 105 -6.59 -6.16 9.99
CA GLN A 105 -7.72 -5.30 10.35
C GLN A 105 -7.59 -4.80 11.79
N SER A 106 -7.89 -3.52 11.99
CA SER A 106 -7.67 -2.80 13.24
C SER A 106 -8.62 -1.60 13.35
N ASP A 107 -8.43 -0.77 14.38
CA ASP A 107 -9.18 0.48 14.51
C ASP A 107 -8.92 1.48 13.38
N ILE A 108 -7.79 1.33 12.67
CA ILE A 108 -7.40 2.24 11.58
C ILE A 108 -7.72 1.71 10.19
N PHE A 109 -7.76 0.38 10.00
CA PHE A 109 -8.03 -0.24 8.71
C PHE A 109 -9.01 -1.40 8.77
N CYS A 110 -9.91 -1.46 7.80
CA CYS A 110 -10.73 -2.63 7.51
C CYS A 110 -10.61 -3.04 6.03
N LEU A 111 -11.27 -4.11 5.67
CA LEU A 111 -11.30 -4.62 4.29
C LEU A 111 -12.65 -4.40 3.64
N SER A 112 -12.63 -4.26 2.32
CA SER A 112 -13.82 -4.45 1.51
C SER A 112 -14.39 -5.87 1.66
N GLU A 113 -15.62 -6.07 1.22
CA GLU A 113 -16.12 -7.44 1.00
C GLU A 113 -15.16 -8.21 0.07
N PRO A 114 -15.15 -9.55 0.15
CA PRO A 114 -14.45 -10.37 -0.83
C PRO A 114 -14.93 -10.12 -2.27
N GLY A 115 -14.01 -10.12 -3.22
CA GLY A 115 -14.35 -9.82 -4.60
C GLY A 115 -13.30 -10.26 -5.61
N VAL A 116 -13.38 -9.66 -6.78
CA VAL A 116 -12.41 -9.79 -7.88
C VAL A 116 -12.00 -8.41 -8.35
N ILE A 117 -10.70 -8.19 -8.44
CA ILE A 117 -10.10 -7.00 -9.03
C ILE A 117 -9.67 -7.34 -10.45
N ASN A 118 -10.14 -6.55 -11.42
CA ASN A 118 -9.75 -6.63 -12.81
C ASN A 118 -8.95 -5.39 -13.19
N ILE A 119 -7.94 -5.58 -14.03
CA ILE A 119 -7.17 -4.47 -14.63
C ILE A 119 -7.59 -4.34 -16.10
N THR A 120 -8.12 -3.18 -16.47
CA THR A 120 -8.53 -2.92 -17.85
C THR A 120 -7.31 -2.77 -18.78
N LYS A 121 -7.55 -2.67 -20.07
CA LYS A 121 -6.48 -2.41 -21.07
C LYS A 121 -5.84 -1.03 -20.88
N GLU A 122 -6.59 -0.09 -20.35
CA GLU A 122 -6.16 1.28 -20.04
C GLU A 122 -5.47 1.40 -18.67
N GLY A 123 -5.43 0.32 -17.87
CA GLY A 123 -4.82 0.30 -16.53
C GLY A 123 -5.75 0.75 -15.41
N PHE A 124 -7.07 0.85 -15.63
CA PHE A 124 -8.01 1.10 -14.55
C PHE A 124 -8.20 -0.15 -13.69
N THR A 125 -8.37 0.08 -12.41
CA THR A 125 -8.68 -0.96 -11.43
C THR A 125 -10.20 -1.03 -11.24
N GLU A 126 -10.78 -2.18 -11.54
CA GLU A 126 -12.21 -2.42 -11.40
C GLU A 126 -12.45 -3.53 -10.38
N TYR A 127 -13.17 -3.21 -9.30
CA TYR A 127 -13.55 -4.16 -8.27
C TYR A 127 -15.00 -4.58 -8.42
N THR A 128 -15.24 -5.89 -8.27
CA THR A 128 -16.58 -6.47 -8.24
C THR A 128 -16.70 -7.40 -7.03
N ALA A 129 -17.65 -7.13 -6.15
CA ALA A 129 -17.92 -7.99 -5.00
C ALA A 129 -18.34 -9.40 -5.47
N LYS A 130 -17.77 -10.43 -4.83
CA LYS A 130 -18.04 -11.83 -5.14
C LYS A 130 -17.82 -12.67 -3.89
N HIS A 131 -18.83 -13.38 -3.43
CA HIS A 131 -18.84 -14.13 -2.16
C HIS A 131 -17.60 -15.03 -1.94
N ASN A 132 -17.09 -15.69 -2.95
CA ASN A 132 -15.88 -16.51 -2.87
C ASN A 132 -14.68 -15.85 -3.58
N GLY A 133 -14.70 -14.53 -3.73
CA GLY A 133 -13.57 -13.78 -4.27
C GLY A 133 -12.38 -13.82 -3.34
N LYS A 134 -11.19 -13.65 -3.90
CA LYS A 134 -9.93 -13.65 -3.15
C LYS A 134 -9.22 -12.30 -3.18
N HIS A 135 -9.85 -11.30 -3.79
CA HIS A 135 -9.32 -9.96 -3.86
C HIS A 135 -10.12 -9.04 -2.95
N MET A 136 -9.42 -8.19 -2.22
CA MET A 136 -9.99 -7.16 -1.35
C MET A 136 -9.15 -5.88 -1.47
N TYR A 137 -9.66 -4.79 -0.98
CA TYR A 137 -8.90 -3.57 -0.82
C TYR A 137 -9.10 -2.98 0.59
N ILE A 138 -8.11 -2.23 1.03
CA ILE A 138 -8.08 -1.61 2.36
C ILE A 138 -8.96 -0.37 2.36
N ILE A 139 -9.72 -0.20 3.42
CA ILE A 139 -10.58 0.96 3.70
C ILE A 139 -10.09 1.59 5.00
N LYS A 140 -9.98 2.91 5.04
CA LYS A 140 -9.67 3.65 6.28
C LYS A 140 -10.88 3.58 7.22
N ASN A 141 -10.65 3.12 8.46
CA ASN A 141 -11.64 3.07 9.54
C ASN A 141 -11.68 4.36 10.36
N THR A 142 -10.67 5.20 10.21
CA THR A 142 -10.53 6.47 10.91
C THR A 142 -9.99 7.56 9.99
N SER A 143 -9.81 8.76 10.49
CA SER A 143 -9.31 9.88 9.70
C SER A 143 -7.85 9.69 9.27
N SER A 144 -7.49 10.23 8.11
CA SER A 144 -6.12 10.21 7.62
C SER A 144 -5.14 10.85 8.59
N ASN A 145 -5.57 11.87 9.34
CA ASN A 145 -4.74 12.51 10.36
C ASN A 145 -4.43 11.56 11.53
N GLU A 146 -5.41 10.79 12.01
CA GLU A 146 -5.19 9.80 13.09
C GLU A 146 -4.25 8.69 12.62
N ILE A 147 -4.40 8.23 11.39
CA ILE A 147 -3.48 7.25 10.77
C ILE A 147 -2.07 7.84 10.67
N ALA A 148 -1.95 9.10 10.22
CA ALA A 148 -0.66 9.78 10.12
C ALA A 148 0.02 9.93 11.49
N ILE A 149 -0.72 10.32 12.53
CA ILE A 149 -0.20 10.40 13.91
C ILE A 149 0.30 9.03 14.38
N TYR A 150 -0.47 7.98 14.15
CA TYR A 150 -0.09 6.62 14.51
C TYR A 150 1.20 6.18 13.80
N LEU A 151 1.28 6.33 12.48
CA LEU A 151 2.46 5.96 11.69
C LEU A 151 3.68 6.81 12.04
N ASN A 152 3.52 8.11 12.28
CA ASN A 152 4.60 8.99 12.72
C ASN A 152 5.17 8.56 14.10
N ASN A 153 4.32 8.10 15.00
CA ASN A 153 4.78 7.55 16.28
C ASN A 153 5.59 6.26 16.11
N LEU A 154 5.24 5.40 15.14
CA LEU A 154 6.04 4.22 14.80
C LEU A 154 7.39 4.61 14.21
N LEU A 155 7.41 5.57 13.26
CA LEU A 155 8.65 6.07 12.67
C LEU A 155 9.59 6.66 13.73
N LYS A 156 9.08 7.50 14.65
CA LYS A 156 9.87 8.08 15.75
C LYS A 156 10.49 6.98 16.63
N ARG A 157 9.69 6.01 17.08
CA ARG A 157 10.19 4.88 17.90
C ARG A 157 11.26 4.05 17.20
N ALA A 158 11.15 3.87 15.88
CA ALA A 158 12.14 3.14 15.10
C ALA A 158 13.44 3.94 14.98
N THR A 159 13.34 5.25 14.80
CA THR A 159 14.51 6.13 14.60
C THR A 159 15.24 6.50 15.89
N ASP A 160 14.55 6.51 17.04
CA ASP A 160 15.16 6.80 18.35
C ASP A 160 16.00 5.62 18.90
N LYS A 161 15.88 4.44 18.29
CA LYS A 161 16.62 3.22 18.67
C LYS A 161 17.84 2.93 17.80
N MET A 162 18.07 3.72 16.78
CA MET A 162 19.23 3.64 15.89
C MET A 162 20.31 4.62 16.30
#